data_75911174e56550592d295aa00e71dec1
#
_entry.id   75911174e56550592d295aa00e71dec1
#
_cell.length_a   1.000
_cell.length_b   1.000
_cell.length_c   1.000
_cell.angle_alpha   90.00
_cell.angle_beta   90.00
_cell.angle_gamma   90.00
#
_symmetry.space_group_name_H-M   'P 1'
#
loop_
_entity.id
_entity.type
_entity.pdbx_description
1 polymer ?
#
loop_
_entity_poly.entity_id
_entity_poly.type
_entity_poly.pdbx_seq_one_letter_code
_entity_poly.pdbx_strand_id
1 'polypeptide(L)'
;MTSFRPYEPDQQLLLPPSLRDWLPPDHLAWFISETVDQLDLSEILEGYRNGGQGNLPYHPSMMLKILIYAYATGVFSSRRIARQIEENIAFRVLAAGNAPDHRTICRFREQHLAAFERLFVQVVQIARDAGLVRMGTLAIDGSKIRANASKHKAMSYEWMQQEEKRLRREIGALTGRAAKRDAAEDVQFGPDFRGDQLPEELQRREDRLAKIREAKRRLEMHRP
;
A
#
# COMPACT_ATOMS: atom_id res chain seq x y z
N MET A 1 34.53 27.78 -5.81
CA MET A 1 34.00 26.45 -6.23
C MET A 1 32.91 26.04 -5.28
N THR A 2 31.75 25.67 -5.78
CA THR A 2 30.67 25.16 -4.95
C THR A 2 31.00 23.72 -4.56
N SER A 3 31.06 23.42 -3.27
CA SER A 3 31.28 22.06 -2.77
C SER A 3 29.93 21.38 -2.58
N PHE A 4 29.77 20.17 -3.13
CA PHE A 4 28.58 19.35 -2.96
C PHE A 4 28.80 18.32 -1.86
N ARG A 5 27.70 17.84 -1.25
CA ARG A 5 27.77 16.70 -0.34
C ARG A 5 28.21 15.45 -1.10
N PRO A 6 28.93 14.50 -0.46
CA PRO A 6 29.28 13.24 -1.09
C PRO A 6 28.03 12.55 -1.66
N TYR A 7 28.14 12.03 -2.88
CA TYR A 7 27.08 11.29 -3.57
C TYR A 7 27.66 10.01 -4.13
N GLU A 8 27.46 8.93 -3.41
CA GLU A 8 27.96 7.59 -3.75
C GLU A 8 26.77 6.64 -3.92
N PRO A 9 26.16 6.60 -5.11
CA PRO A 9 24.95 5.80 -5.35
C PRO A 9 25.16 4.29 -5.24
N ASP A 10 26.39 3.83 -5.35
CA ASP A 10 26.76 2.40 -5.26
C ASP A 10 27.35 2.04 -3.87
N GLN A 11 27.20 2.92 -2.87
CA GLN A 11 27.72 2.67 -1.52
C GLN A 11 27.08 1.40 -0.93
N GLN A 12 27.91 0.48 -0.47
CA GLN A 12 27.50 -0.73 0.24
C GLN A 12 27.56 -0.50 1.75
N LEU A 13 26.47 -0.86 2.44
CA LEU A 13 26.43 -0.82 3.89
C LEU A 13 27.01 -2.13 4.46
N LEU A 14 27.92 -2.04 5.41
CA LEU A 14 28.53 -3.19 6.09
C LEU A 14 27.48 -4.00 6.89
N LEU A 15 26.52 -3.30 7.50
CA LEU A 15 25.41 -3.90 8.23
C LEU A 15 24.10 -3.31 7.68
N PRO A 16 23.11 -4.16 7.33
CA PRO A 16 21.81 -3.63 6.94
C PRO A 16 21.17 -2.92 8.14
N PRO A 17 20.64 -1.70 7.96
CA PRO A 17 19.92 -1.00 9.01
C PRO A 17 18.66 -1.77 9.41
N SER A 18 18.23 -1.63 10.68
CA SER A 18 16.92 -2.13 11.10
C SER A 18 15.81 -1.47 10.27
N LEU A 19 14.80 -2.23 9.88
CA LEU A 19 13.63 -1.66 9.19
C LEU A 19 12.97 -0.53 10.02
N ARG A 20 13.10 -0.58 11.35
CA ARG A 20 12.60 0.47 12.24
C ARG A 20 13.32 1.80 12.08
N ASP A 21 14.57 1.78 11.64
CA ASP A 21 15.38 2.99 11.48
C ASP A 21 15.09 3.73 10.17
N TRP A 22 14.29 3.12 9.29
CA TRP A 22 14.01 3.65 7.95
C TRP A 22 12.89 4.69 7.92
N LEU A 23 12.04 4.69 8.94
CA LEU A 23 10.91 5.62 9.02
C LEU A 23 10.96 6.44 10.32
N PRO A 24 10.56 7.73 10.27
CA PRO A 24 10.38 8.53 11.47
C PRO A 24 9.42 7.84 12.47
N PRO A 25 9.62 8.04 13.78
CA PRO A 25 8.79 7.37 14.80
C PRO A 25 7.32 7.80 14.80
N ASP A 26 7.01 8.96 14.23
CA ASP A 26 5.66 9.52 14.08
C ASP A 26 5.00 9.18 12.72
N HIS A 27 5.60 8.29 11.93
CA HIS A 27 5.08 7.97 10.61
C HIS A 27 3.78 7.14 10.69
N LEU A 28 2.79 7.46 9.82
CA LEU A 28 1.48 6.80 9.74
C LEU A 28 1.55 5.26 9.67
N ALA A 29 2.59 4.72 9.03
CA ALA A 29 2.78 3.27 8.93
C ALA A 29 2.90 2.60 10.30
N TRP A 30 3.55 3.25 11.28
CA TRP A 30 3.65 2.71 12.64
C TRP A 30 2.30 2.66 13.33
N PHE A 31 1.52 3.75 13.22
CA PHE A 31 0.17 3.76 13.78
C PHE A 31 -0.70 2.64 13.21
N ILE A 32 -0.69 2.45 11.87
CA ILE A 32 -1.45 1.38 11.22
C ILE A 32 -0.94 0.01 11.66
N SER A 33 0.38 -0.17 11.72
CA SER A 33 0.98 -1.43 12.15
C SER A 33 0.55 -1.81 13.57
N GLU A 34 0.73 -0.89 14.51
CA GLU A 34 0.40 -1.09 15.92
C GLU A 34 -1.11 -1.29 16.14
N THR A 35 -1.93 -0.55 15.40
CA THR A 35 -3.39 -0.72 15.46
C THR A 35 -3.82 -2.09 14.95
N VAL A 36 -3.31 -2.54 13.81
CA VAL A 36 -3.65 -3.86 13.26
C VAL A 36 -3.20 -5.00 14.17
N ASP A 37 -2.08 -4.82 14.89
CA ASP A 37 -1.59 -5.83 15.85
C ASP A 37 -2.51 -5.98 17.08
N GLN A 38 -3.39 -5.02 17.35
CA GLN A 38 -4.39 -5.07 18.42
C GLN A 38 -5.76 -5.60 17.94
N LEU A 39 -5.95 -5.81 16.64
CA LEU A 39 -7.23 -6.29 16.11
C LEU A 39 -7.34 -7.81 16.21
N ASP A 40 -8.58 -8.30 16.38
CA ASP A 40 -8.87 -9.72 16.28
C ASP A 40 -8.91 -10.18 14.81
N LEU A 41 -7.94 -10.99 14.44
CA LEU A 41 -7.79 -11.56 13.09
C LEU A 41 -8.23 -13.03 13.01
N SER A 42 -8.88 -13.56 14.04
CA SER A 42 -9.24 -15.00 14.15
C SER A 42 -9.99 -15.49 12.94
N GLU A 43 -10.97 -14.71 12.45
CA GLU A 43 -11.78 -15.09 11.27
C GLU A 43 -10.94 -15.27 10.00
N ILE A 44 -9.95 -14.41 9.79
CA ILE A 44 -9.05 -14.55 8.65
C ILE A 44 -8.10 -15.73 8.87
N LEU A 45 -7.55 -15.88 10.07
CA LEU A 45 -6.59 -16.93 10.41
C LEU A 45 -7.21 -18.33 10.37
N GLU A 46 -8.50 -18.47 10.66
CA GLU A 46 -9.22 -19.75 10.54
C GLU A 46 -9.18 -20.30 9.11
N GLY A 47 -9.23 -19.45 8.11
CA GLY A 47 -9.11 -19.85 6.72
C GLY A 47 -7.78 -20.51 6.35
N TYR A 48 -6.74 -20.32 7.16
CA TYR A 48 -5.39 -20.87 6.93
C TYR A 48 -5.09 -22.13 7.74
N ARG A 49 -5.97 -22.56 8.67
CA ARG A 49 -5.72 -23.73 9.56
C ARG A 49 -5.66 -25.06 8.83
N ASN A 50 -6.23 -25.17 7.65
CA ASN A 50 -6.37 -26.43 6.92
C ASN A 50 -5.19 -26.80 6.00
N GLY A 51 -4.03 -26.17 6.17
CA GLY A 51 -2.77 -26.53 5.54
C GLY A 51 -2.89 -26.72 4.01
N GLY A 52 -2.77 -25.65 3.23
CA GLY A 52 -2.76 -25.77 1.76
C GLY A 52 -1.49 -26.47 1.26
N GLN A 53 -1.59 -27.24 0.16
CA GLN A 53 -0.43 -27.65 -0.62
C GLN A 53 0.11 -26.45 -1.38
N GLY A 54 1.42 -26.20 -1.30
CA GLY A 54 2.07 -25.11 -2.04
C GLY A 54 3.02 -24.24 -1.21
N ASN A 55 3.33 -23.05 -1.72
CA ASN A 55 4.16 -22.10 -1.01
C ASN A 55 3.47 -21.57 0.25
N LEU A 56 4.25 -21.30 1.31
CA LEU A 56 3.74 -20.72 2.55
C LEU A 56 3.04 -19.37 2.26
N PRO A 57 1.81 -19.18 2.77
CA PRO A 57 1.09 -17.93 2.59
C PRO A 57 1.75 -16.79 3.36
N TYR A 58 1.60 -15.57 2.87
CA TYR A 58 1.97 -14.37 3.62
C TYR A 58 1.07 -14.20 4.84
N HIS A 59 1.62 -13.68 5.92
CA HIS A 59 0.88 -13.50 7.17
C HIS A 59 -0.29 -12.52 6.99
N PRO A 60 -1.53 -12.83 7.38
CA PRO A 60 -2.69 -11.97 7.19
C PRO A 60 -2.55 -10.57 7.79
N SER A 61 -1.93 -10.44 8.97
CA SER A 61 -1.65 -9.13 9.57
C SER A 61 -0.81 -8.25 8.64
N MET A 62 0.24 -8.80 8.03
CA MET A 62 1.09 -8.09 7.07
C MET A 62 0.26 -7.60 5.86
N MET A 63 -0.55 -8.48 5.28
CA MET A 63 -1.39 -8.14 4.13
C MET A 63 -2.41 -7.05 4.46
N LEU A 64 -3.01 -7.11 5.65
CA LEU A 64 -3.90 -6.07 6.17
C LEU A 64 -3.21 -4.72 6.34
N LYS A 65 -2.03 -4.70 6.97
CA LYS A 65 -1.23 -3.48 7.17
C LYS A 65 -0.94 -2.80 5.84
N ILE A 66 -0.51 -3.57 4.84
CA ILE A 66 -0.21 -3.09 3.49
C ILE A 66 -1.46 -2.50 2.83
N LEU A 67 -2.59 -3.22 2.83
CA LEU A 67 -3.82 -2.78 2.18
C LEU A 67 -4.41 -1.53 2.84
N ILE A 68 -4.46 -1.49 4.19
CA ILE A 68 -4.98 -0.33 4.92
C ILE A 68 -4.10 0.90 4.67
N TYR A 69 -2.77 0.74 4.72
CA TYR A 69 -1.84 1.83 4.43
C TYR A 69 -1.94 2.30 2.98
N ALA A 70 -2.05 1.38 2.03
CA ALA A 70 -2.25 1.69 0.62
C ALA A 70 -3.50 2.55 0.41
N TYR A 71 -4.62 2.14 0.98
CA TYR A 71 -5.88 2.87 0.82
C TYR A 71 -5.87 4.21 1.56
N ALA A 72 -5.24 4.28 2.73
CA ALA A 72 -5.05 5.54 3.45
C ALA A 72 -4.18 6.55 2.67
N THR A 73 -3.28 6.05 1.83
CA THR A 73 -2.38 6.88 0.99
C THR A 73 -2.85 7.02 -0.47
N GLY A 74 -4.06 6.56 -0.79
CA GLY A 74 -4.66 6.72 -2.13
C GLY A 74 -4.16 5.72 -3.18
N VAL A 75 -3.55 4.60 -2.77
CA VAL A 75 -3.07 3.55 -3.68
C VAL A 75 -4.05 2.37 -3.67
N PHE A 76 -4.87 2.22 -4.72
CA PHE A 76 -5.95 1.23 -4.78
C PHE A 76 -5.66 0.01 -5.66
N SER A 77 -4.90 0.17 -6.73
CA SER A 77 -4.54 -0.91 -7.65
C SER A 77 -3.57 -1.88 -7.00
N SER A 78 -3.86 -3.18 -7.08
CA SER A 78 -2.98 -4.24 -6.57
C SER A 78 -1.60 -4.22 -7.26
N ARG A 79 -1.53 -3.86 -8.56
CA ARG A 79 -0.27 -3.69 -9.29
C ARG A 79 0.55 -2.53 -8.74
N ARG A 80 -0.11 -1.40 -8.48
CA ARG A 80 0.56 -0.24 -7.86
C ARG A 80 1.01 -0.54 -6.44
N ILE A 81 0.23 -1.29 -5.66
CA ILE A 81 0.62 -1.70 -4.30
C ILE A 81 1.87 -2.59 -4.36
N ALA A 82 1.90 -3.60 -5.22
CA ALA A 82 3.07 -4.46 -5.41
C ALA A 82 4.32 -3.65 -5.78
N ARG A 83 4.19 -2.70 -6.70
CA ARG A 83 5.28 -1.77 -7.06
C ARG A 83 5.71 -0.89 -5.88
N GLN A 84 4.76 -0.35 -5.10
CA GLN A 84 5.09 0.45 -3.92
C GLN A 84 5.85 -0.35 -2.86
N ILE A 85 5.62 -1.65 -2.71
CA ILE A 85 6.38 -2.51 -1.79
C ILE A 85 7.87 -2.57 -2.19
N GLU A 86 8.16 -2.50 -3.48
CA GLU A 86 9.54 -2.48 -3.98
C GLU A 86 10.21 -1.10 -3.90
N GLU A 87 9.45 -0.03 -4.14
CA GLU A 87 9.96 1.33 -4.34
C GLU A 87 9.84 2.24 -3.11
N ASN A 88 8.87 1.97 -2.21
CA ASN A 88 8.54 2.84 -1.09
C ASN A 88 8.92 2.21 0.25
N ILE A 89 9.69 2.95 1.04
CA ILE A 89 10.20 2.48 2.33
C ILE A 89 9.07 2.10 3.30
N ALA A 90 7.99 2.89 3.38
CA ALA A 90 6.90 2.61 4.29
C ALA A 90 6.18 1.29 3.97
N PHE A 91 5.93 1.01 2.69
CA PHE A 91 5.40 -0.27 2.24
C PHE A 91 6.35 -1.43 2.54
N ARG A 92 7.65 -1.22 2.31
CA ARG A 92 8.69 -2.23 2.56
C ARG A 92 8.80 -2.58 4.04
N VAL A 93 8.69 -1.59 4.93
CA VAL A 93 8.65 -1.78 6.38
C VAL A 93 7.42 -2.58 6.79
N LEU A 94 6.23 -2.22 6.32
CA LEU A 94 4.98 -2.94 6.61
C LEU A 94 4.98 -4.36 6.07
N ALA A 95 5.63 -4.60 4.95
CA ALA A 95 5.83 -5.92 4.35
C ALA A 95 6.92 -6.74 5.05
N ALA A 96 7.65 -6.17 6.02
CA ALA A 96 8.79 -6.80 6.67
C ALA A 96 9.81 -7.39 5.68
N GLY A 97 10.07 -6.67 4.58
CA GLY A 97 10.97 -7.11 3.51
C GLY A 97 10.39 -8.16 2.55
N ASN A 98 9.16 -8.61 2.75
CA ASN A 98 8.47 -9.49 1.80
C ASN A 98 7.99 -8.71 0.58
N ALA A 99 7.79 -9.40 -0.55
CA ALA A 99 7.32 -8.81 -1.80
C ALA A 99 6.17 -9.63 -2.41
N PRO A 100 4.96 -9.56 -1.84
CA PRO A 100 3.80 -10.21 -2.44
C PRO A 100 3.50 -9.62 -3.81
N ASP A 101 3.25 -10.48 -4.80
CA ASP A 101 2.86 -10.06 -6.13
C ASP A 101 1.42 -9.48 -6.15
N HIS A 102 1.07 -8.78 -7.24
CA HIS A 102 -0.23 -8.14 -7.37
C HIS A 102 -1.40 -9.14 -7.33
N ARG A 103 -1.23 -10.37 -7.85
CA ARG A 103 -2.25 -11.41 -7.82
C ARG A 103 -2.50 -11.90 -6.39
N THR A 104 -1.44 -12.05 -5.61
CA THR A 104 -1.54 -12.41 -4.19
C THR A 104 -2.27 -11.32 -3.40
N ILE A 105 -1.98 -10.05 -3.66
CA ILE A 105 -2.66 -8.91 -3.02
C ILE A 105 -4.14 -8.88 -3.41
N CYS A 106 -4.46 -9.02 -4.70
CA CYS A 106 -5.82 -9.06 -5.21
C CYS A 106 -6.62 -10.22 -4.59
N ARG A 107 -6.06 -11.43 -4.65
CA ARG A 107 -6.68 -12.65 -4.09
C ARG A 107 -6.95 -12.53 -2.59
N PHE A 108 -5.98 -12.03 -1.82
CA PHE A 108 -6.17 -11.83 -0.38
C PHE A 108 -7.34 -10.89 -0.10
N ARG A 109 -7.41 -9.75 -0.81
CA ARG A 109 -8.52 -8.80 -0.65
C ARG A 109 -9.87 -9.43 -1.00
N GLU A 110 -9.96 -10.17 -2.11
CA GLU A 110 -11.19 -10.83 -2.55
C GLU A 110 -11.65 -11.91 -1.58
N GLN A 111 -10.75 -12.76 -1.14
CA GLN A 111 -11.05 -13.86 -0.21
C GLN A 111 -11.51 -13.37 1.16
N HIS A 112 -11.00 -12.22 1.61
CA HIS A 112 -11.26 -11.71 2.96
C HIS A 112 -11.98 -10.37 2.96
N LEU A 113 -12.72 -10.04 1.87
CA LEU A 113 -13.31 -8.71 1.66
C LEU A 113 -14.16 -8.23 2.85
N ALA A 114 -15.09 -9.06 3.34
CA ALA A 114 -15.98 -8.68 4.43
C ALA A 114 -15.23 -8.44 5.75
N ALA A 115 -14.25 -9.31 6.07
CA ALA A 115 -13.40 -9.15 7.24
C ALA A 115 -12.50 -7.91 7.10
N PHE A 116 -11.91 -7.70 5.92
CA PHE A 116 -11.09 -6.54 5.62
C PHE A 116 -11.88 -5.22 5.81
N GLU A 117 -13.07 -5.11 5.23
CA GLU A 117 -13.89 -3.90 5.36
C GLU A 117 -14.25 -3.60 6.82
N ARG A 118 -14.62 -4.63 7.60
CA ARG A 118 -14.92 -4.49 9.02
C ARG A 118 -13.70 -4.04 9.84
N LEU A 119 -12.54 -4.67 9.63
CA LEU A 119 -11.30 -4.32 10.32
C LEU A 119 -10.81 -2.92 9.93
N PHE A 120 -10.98 -2.53 8.67
CA PHE A 120 -10.62 -1.19 8.22
C PHE A 120 -11.50 -0.12 8.89
N VAL A 121 -12.81 -0.37 9.06
CA VAL A 121 -13.68 0.53 9.84
C VAL A 121 -13.13 0.71 11.26
N GLN A 122 -12.71 -0.37 11.93
CA GLN A 122 -12.15 -0.29 13.28
C GLN A 122 -10.86 0.55 13.31
N VAL A 123 -9.95 0.38 12.35
CA VAL A 123 -8.74 1.20 12.25
C VAL A 123 -9.07 2.69 12.09
N VAL A 124 -10.05 3.03 11.24
CA VAL A 124 -10.47 4.42 11.04
C VAL A 124 -11.11 4.99 12.31
N GLN A 125 -11.90 4.20 13.03
CA GLN A 125 -12.49 4.62 14.32
C GLN A 125 -11.42 4.90 15.37
N ILE A 126 -10.45 3.98 15.52
CA ILE A 126 -9.32 4.15 16.45
C ILE A 126 -8.48 5.39 16.07
N ALA A 127 -8.19 5.58 14.78
CA ALA A 127 -7.46 6.75 14.29
C ALA A 127 -8.17 8.06 14.62
N ARG A 128 -9.50 8.08 14.53
CA ARG A 128 -10.32 9.24 14.88
C ARG A 128 -10.30 9.50 16.38
N ASP A 129 -10.48 8.47 17.19
CA ASP A 129 -10.51 8.60 18.64
C ASP A 129 -9.13 9.02 19.20
N ALA A 130 -8.04 8.59 18.53
CA ALA A 130 -6.68 9.05 18.80
C ALA A 130 -6.39 10.48 18.28
N GLY A 131 -7.36 11.15 17.61
CA GLY A 131 -7.20 12.51 17.11
C GLY A 131 -6.31 12.64 15.85
N LEU A 132 -5.93 11.52 15.23
CA LEU A 132 -5.10 11.50 14.01
C LEU A 132 -5.92 11.88 12.77
N VAL A 133 -7.20 11.60 12.75
CA VAL A 133 -8.14 12.06 11.75
C VAL A 133 -8.64 13.44 12.13
N ARG A 134 -7.77 14.46 11.99
CA ARG A 134 -8.25 15.84 11.98
C ARG A 134 -9.04 16.03 10.69
N MET A 135 -10.32 16.36 10.88
CA MET A 135 -11.24 16.88 9.87
C MET A 135 -10.60 17.29 8.56
N GLY A 136 -10.81 16.49 7.55
CA GLY A 136 -10.63 16.88 6.17
C GLY A 136 -9.50 16.25 5.38
N THR A 137 -8.72 15.32 5.91
CA THR A 137 -7.60 14.79 5.10
C THR A 137 -7.34 13.29 5.27
N LEU A 138 -8.35 12.46 5.10
CA LEU A 138 -8.15 11.26 4.30
C LEU A 138 -8.55 11.70 2.88
N ALA A 139 -7.58 12.24 2.15
CA ALA A 139 -7.74 12.58 0.75
C ALA A 139 -7.72 11.28 -0.05
N ILE A 140 -8.82 10.55 0.01
CA ILE A 140 -9.08 9.42 -0.85
C ILE A 140 -9.58 10.04 -2.16
N ASP A 141 -8.64 10.27 -3.09
CA ASP A 141 -8.88 10.62 -4.49
C ASP A 141 -10.01 11.66 -4.68
N GLY A 142 -9.83 12.87 -4.13
CA GLY A 142 -10.77 13.99 -4.29
C GLY A 142 -12.08 13.89 -3.51
N SER A 143 -12.38 12.78 -2.86
CA SER A 143 -13.52 12.64 -1.97
C SER A 143 -13.13 13.07 -0.56
N LYS A 144 -13.44 14.32 -0.22
CA LYS A 144 -13.30 14.83 1.15
C LYS A 144 -14.21 14.02 2.08
N ILE A 145 -13.66 13.11 2.89
CA ILE A 145 -14.35 12.61 4.05
C ILE A 145 -14.45 13.79 5.02
N ARG A 146 -15.59 14.46 5.02
CA ARG A 146 -15.87 15.53 5.97
C ARG A 146 -16.13 14.90 7.34
N ALA A 147 -15.11 14.84 8.17
CA ALA A 147 -15.29 14.63 9.59
C ALA A 147 -15.73 15.95 10.21
N ASN A 148 -16.96 16.03 10.69
CA ASN A 148 -17.45 17.17 11.49
C ASN A 148 -16.87 17.05 12.91
N ALA A 149 -15.87 17.88 13.26
CA ALA A 149 -15.46 18.07 14.64
C ALA A 149 -16.45 19.01 15.33
N SER A 150 -17.41 18.50 15.99
CA SER A 150 -18.00 19.20 17.10
C SER A 150 -17.32 18.73 18.41
N LYS A 151 -16.84 19.71 19.17
CA LYS A 151 -16.27 19.58 20.51
C LYS A 151 -17.06 18.58 21.36
N HIS A 152 -16.34 17.70 22.07
CA HIS A 152 -16.75 16.96 23.27
C HIS A 152 -18.22 17.11 23.71
N LYS A 153 -19.15 16.52 22.94
CA LYS A 153 -20.47 16.15 23.45
C LYS A 153 -20.44 14.64 23.59
N ALA A 154 -20.94 14.13 24.69
CA ALA A 154 -21.22 12.71 24.87
C ALA A 154 -21.95 12.22 23.60
N MET A 155 -21.24 11.45 22.76
CA MET A 155 -21.81 10.97 21.50
C MET A 155 -22.88 9.95 21.84
N SER A 156 -24.11 10.16 21.35
CA SER A 156 -25.18 9.20 21.57
C SER A 156 -24.85 7.88 20.84
N TYR A 157 -25.28 6.76 21.41
CA TYR A 157 -25.12 5.43 20.79
C TYR A 157 -25.64 5.39 19.33
N GLU A 158 -26.75 6.08 19.07
CA GLU A 158 -27.33 6.21 17.73
C GLU A 158 -26.39 6.93 16.75
N TRP A 159 -25.71 7.97 17.22
CA TRP A 159 -24.76 8.69 16.38
C TRP A 159 -23.56 7.79 16.01
N MET A 160 -23.04 6.99 16.96
CA MET A 160 -21.97 6.02 16.69
C MET A 160 -22.38 4.97 15.66
N GLN A 161 -23.60 4.47 15.75
CA GLN A 161 -24.13 3.50 14.76
C GLN A 161 -24.29 4.13 13.36
N GLN A 162 -24.76 5.36 13.27
CA GLN A 162 -24.89 6.05 11.99
C GLN A 162 -23.54 6.31 11.34
N GLU A 163 -22.55 6.69 12.14
CA GLU A 163 -21.18 6.94 11.69
C GLU A 163 -20.51 5.63 11.21
N GLU A 164 -20.70 4.53 11.92
CA GLU A 164 -20.20 3.23 11.50
C GLU A 164 -20.82 2.79 10.16
N LYS A 165 -22.14 2.96 9.99
CA LYS A 165 -22.82 2.67 8.72
C LYS A 165 -22.29 3.55 7.58
N ARG A 166 -21.94 4.80 7.86
CA ARG A 166 -21.33 5.71 6.89
C ARG A 166 -19.94 5.22 6.48
N LEU A 167 -19.09 4.92 7.45
CA LEU A 167 -17.74 4.43 7.21
C LEU A 167 -17.76 3.11 6.42
N ARG A 168 -18.64 2.19 6.77
CA ARG A 168 -18.80 0.93 6.02
C ARG A 168 -19.16 1.17 4.54
N ARG A 169 -20.07 2.11 4.26
CA ARG A 169 -20.42 2.46 2.86
C ARG A 169 -19.25 3.08 2.12
N GLU A 170 -18.51 3.98 2.76
CA GLU A 170 -17.34 4.62 2.17
C GLU A 170 -16.23 3.62 1.88
N ILE A 171 -15.92 2.73 2.82
CA ILE A 171 -14.93 1.66 2.65
C ILE A 171 -15.37 0.67 1.56
N GLY A 172 -16.64 0.24 1.54
CA GLY A 172 -17.18 -0.60 0.49
C GLY A 172 -17.12 0.05 -0.90
N ALA A 173 -17.30 1.36 -0.99
CA ALA A 173 -17.09 2.09 -2.25
C ALA A 173 -15.61 2.13 -2.67
N LEU A 174 -14.67 2.17 -1.71
CA LEU A 174 -13.23 2.11 -1.98
C LEU A 174 -12.79 0.74 -2.49
N THR A 175 -13.20 -0.32 -1.81
CA THR A 175 -12.88 -1.70 -2.21
C THR A 175 -13.49 -2.04 -3.56
N GLY A 176 -14.72 -1.57 -3.84
CA GLY A 176 -15.37 -1.70 -5.15
C GLY A 176 -14.63 -0.96 -6.27
N ARG A 177 -14.08 0.24 -6.00
CA ARG A 177 -13.23 0.96 -6.97
C ARG A 177 -11.92 0.23 -7.22
N ALA A 178 -11.31 -0.30 -6.17
CA ALA A 178 -10.08 -1.07 -6.27
C ALA A 178 -10.27 -2.31 -7.15
N ALA A 179 -11.36 -3.07 -6.94
CA ALA A 179 -11.67 -4.26 -7.75
C ALA A 179 -11.91 -3.91 -9.23
N LYS A 180 -12.66 -2.83 -9.51
CA LYS A 180 -12.89 -2.36 -10.89
C LYS A 180 -11.58 -1.93 -11.57
N ARG A 181 -10.66 -1.32 -10.82
CA ARG A 181 -9.37 -0.90 -11.35
C ARG A 181 -8.49 -2.09 -11.67
N ASP A 182 -8.41 -3.08 -10.80
CA ASP A 182 -7.65 -4.29 -11.06
C ASP A 182 -8.18 -5.03 -12.28
N ALA A 183 -9.52 -5.17 -12.42
CA ALA A 183 -10.14 -5.78 -13.59
C ALA A 183 -9.82 -5.03 -14.89
N ALA A 184 -9.81 -3.70 -14.87
CA ALA A 184 -9.45 -2.89 -16.04
C ALA A 184 -7.96 -3.03 -16.40
N GLU A 185 -7.08 -3.09 -15.40
CA GLU A 185 -5.65 -3.32 -15.59
C GLU A 185 -5.35 -4.75 -16.08
N ASP A 186 -6.14 -5.75 -15.67
CA ASP A 186 -6.06 -7.13 -16.19
C ASP A 186 -6.41 -7.20 -17.68
N VAL A 187 -7.39 -6.42 -18.13
CA VAL A 187 -7.72 -6.31 -19.56
C VAL A 187 -6.59 -5.62 -20.34
N GLN A 188 -5.96 -4.60 -19.75
CA GLN A 188 -4.95 -3.80 -20.42
C GLN A 188 -3.59 -4.51 -20.51
N PHE A 189 -3.14 -5.16 -19.44
CA PHE A 189 -1.79 -5.70 -19.32
C PHE A 189 -1.75 -7.24 -19.30
N GLY A 190 -2.91 -7.89 -19.14
CA GLY A 190 -3.00 -9.31 -18.85
C GLY A 190 -2.87 -9.61 -17.34
N PRO A 191 -3.40 -10.76 -16.88
CA PRO A 191 -3.46 -11.09 -15.46
C PRO A 191 -2.07 -11.33 -14.82
N ASP A 192 -1.07 -11.67 -15.63
CA ASP A 192 0.26 -12.06 -15.16
C ASP A 192 1.26 -10.90 -15.13
N PHE A 193 0.97 -9.79 -15.82
CA PHE A 193 1.89 -8.69 -15.97
C PHE A 193 1.50 -7.49 -15.10
N ARG A 194 2.50 -6.87 -14.49
CA ARG A 194 2.32 -5.66 -13.67
C ARG A 194 2.17 -4.38 -14.51
N GLY A 195 2.68 -4.40 -15.75
CA GLY A 195 2.57 -3.29 -16.71
C GLY A 195 3.66 -2.22 -16.59
N ASP A 196 4.55 -2.31 -15.61
CA ASP A 196 5.68 -1.39 -15.39
C ASP A 196 7.05 -2.06 -15.57
N GLN A 197 7.05 -3.34 -15.97
CA GLN A 197 8.28 -4.07 -16.22
C GLN A 197 8.99 -3.52 -17.47
N LEU A 198 10.30 -3.39 -17.38
CA LEU A 198 11.11 -3.11 -18.56
C LEU A 198 10.99 -4.27 -19.55
N PRO A 199 10.96 -3.98 -20.87
CA PRO A 199 11.09 -5.03 -21.88
C PRO A 199 12.30 -5.93 -21.60
N GLU A 200 12.18 -7.22 -21.89
CA GLU A 200 13.22 -8.21 -21.59
C GLU A 200 14.61 -7.79 -22.09
N GLU A 201 14.65 -7.18 -23.28
CA GLU A 201 15.86 -6.62 -23.88
C GLU A 201 16.52 -5.48 -23.09
N LEU A 202 15.78 -4.85 -22.13
CA LEU A 202 16.29 -3.75 -21.31
C LEU A 202 16.47 -4.14 -19.83
N GLN A 203 16.25 -5.39 -19.48
CA GLN A 203 16.37 -5.84 -18.09
C GLN A 203 17.82 -5.89 -17.62
N ARG A 204 18.76 -6.25 -18.50
CA ARG A 204 20.20 -6.26 -18.18
C ARG A 204 20.79 -4.86 -18.27
N ARG A 205 21.69 -4.55 -17.33
CA ARG A 205 22.34 -3.23 -17.25
C ARG A 205 23.11 -2.91 -18.53
N GLU A 206 23.85 -3.90 -19.06
CA GLU A 206 24.66 -3.74 -20.26
C GLU A 206 23.82 -3.38 -21.48
N ASP A 207 22.70 -4.07 -21.68
CA ASP A 207 21.78 -3.86 -22.80
C ASP A 207 21.14 -2.46 -22.73
N ARG A 208 20.71 -2.04 -21.50
CA ARG A 208 20.21 -0.68 -21.28
C ARG A 208 21.24 0.38 -21.62
N LEU A 209 22.50 0.21 -21.16
CA LEU A 209 23.57 1.17 -21.43
C LEU A 209 23.91 1.22 -22.93
N ALA A 210 23.89 0.09 -23.63
CA ALA A 210 24.11 0.04 -25.07
C ALA A 210 23.03 0.81 -25.82
N LYS A 211 21.73 0.57 -25.50
CA LYS A 211 20.61 1.27 -26.12
C LYS A 211 20.57 2.77 -25.80
N ILE A 212 20.90 3.16 -24.56
CA ILE A 212 20.99 4.57 -24.17
C ILE A 212 22.09 5.27 -24.96
N ARG A 213 23.27 4.64 -25.11
CA ARG A 213 24.39 5.21 -25.88
C ARG A 213 24.05 5.34 -27.36
N GLU A 214 23.35 4.36 -27.93
CA GLU A 214 22.89 4.41 -29.33
C GLU A 214 21.86 5.53 -29.53
N ALA A 215 20.84 5.63 -28.66
CA ALA A 215 19.86 6.69 -28.71
C ALA A 215 20.51 8.09 -28.57
N LYS A 216 21.49 8.24 -27.67
CA LYS A 216 22.25 9.50 -27.52
C LYS A 216 22.98 9.86 -28.81
N ARG A 217 23.69 8.92 -29.44
CA ARG A 217 24.36 9.17 -30.74
C ARG A 217 23.41 9.61 -31.83
N ARG A 218 22.22 8.99 -31.93
CA ARG A 218 21.19 9.37 -32.91
C ARG A 218 20.69 10.81 -32.67
N LEU A 219 20.47 11.18 -31.43
CA LEU A 219 20.07 12.56 -31.07
C LEU A 219 21.14 13.60 -31.39
N GLU A 220 22.42 13.25 -31.20
CA GLU A 220 23.56 14.12 -31.52
C GLU A 220 23.73 14.32 -33.03
N MET A 221 23.46 13.28 -33.84
CA MET A 221 23.52 13.38 -35.32
C MET A 221 22.35 14.19 -35.92
N HIS A 222 21.23 14.35 -35.23
CA HIS A 222 20.07 15.09 -35.70
C HIS A 222 19.97 16.49 -35.07
N ARG A 223 20.99 16.96 -34.38
CA ARG A 223 21.05 18.37 -33.94
C ARG A 223 21.40 19.25 -35.15
N PRO A 224 20.57 20.26 -35.48
CA PRO A 224 20.85 21.22 -36.56
C PRO A 224 22.08 22.03 -36.26
#